data_28674d9d2fe9ad103a63b7103c72b9ca
#
_entry.id   28674d9d2fe9ad103a63b7103c72b9ca
#
_cell.length_a   1.000
_cell.length_b   1.000
_cell.length_c   1.000
_cell.angle_alpha   90.00
_cell.angle_beta   90.00
_cell.angle_gamma   90.00
#
_symmetry.space_group_name_H-M   'P 1'
#
loop_
_entity.id
_entity.type
_entity.pdbx_description
1 polymer ?
#
loop_
_entity_poly.entity_id
_entity_poly.type
_entity_poly.pdbx_seq_one_letter_code
_entity_poly.pdbx_strand_id
1 'polypeptide(L)'
;SAEKCELEERRALVSMQPKLETCFNTRTPQSVFDMASSHAWNFGWFATCGSQAMKAWNAGNWVLGCRRLAYSDGGNPVWSYVSTGRVIDGKPEKKFVRGLANRRQAEFKECVKGLP
;
A
#
# COMPACT_ATOMS: atom_id res chain seq x y z
N SER A 1 -4.93 18.95 19.14
CA SER A 1 -6.36 18.97 18.81
C SER A 1 -6.64 18.14 17.55
N ALA A 2 -7.87 17.71 17.37
CA ALA A 2 -8.27 16.95 16.20
C ALA A 2 -8.03 17.73 14.90
N GLU A 3 -8.31 19.02 14.88
CA GLU A 3 -8.10 19.89 13.73
C GLU A 3 -6.61 19.98 13.34
N LYS A 4 -5.73 20.07 14.34
CA LYS A 4 -4.29 20.11 14.11
C LYS A 4 -3.79 18.79 13.52
N CYS A 5 -4.29 17.64 14.02
CA CYS A 5 -3.94 16.33 13.51
C CYS A 5 -4.38 16.15 12.05
N GLU A 6 -5.61 16.57 11.71
CA GLU A 6 -6.11 16.53 10.34
C GLU A 6 -5.26 17.38 9.39
N LEU A 7 -4.84 18.56 9.82
CA LEU A 7 -3.99 19.44 9.03
C LEU A 7 -2.62 18.82 8.78
N GLU A 8 -2.03 18.22 9.79
CA GLU A 8 -0.74 17.52 9.67
C GLU A 8 -0.84 16.33 8.73
N GLU A 9 -1.91 15.55 8.80
CA GLU A 9 -2.16 14.44 7.89
C GLU A 9 -2.28 14.90 6.44
N ARG A 10 -3.02 15.96 6.19
CA ARG A 10 -3.18 16.54 4.85
C ARG A 10 -1.84 17.02 4.28
N ARG A 11 -1.01 17.66 5.10
CA ARG A 11 0.33 18.12 4.69
C ARG A 11 1.23 16.94 4.33
N ALA A 12 1.19 15.87 5.12
CA ALA A 12 1.97 14.66 4.86
C ALA A 12 1.54 13.99 3.55
N LEU A 13 0.24 13.89 3.29
CA LEU A 13 -0.28 13.34 2.05
C LEU A 13 0.12 14.18 0.84
N VAL A 14 -0.02 15.49 0.92
CA VAL A 14 0.37 16.41 -0.16
C VAL A 14 1.86 16.31 -0.46
N SER A 15 2.70 16.17 0.57
CA SER A 15 4.15 16.01 0.41
C SER A 15 4.51 14.67 -0.23
N MET A 16 3.76 13.61 0.08
CA MET A 16 4.01 12.24 -0.39
C MET A 16 3.57 12.02 -1.83
N GLN A 17 2.45 12.61 -2.25
CA GLN A 17 1.82 12.35 -3.54
C GLN A 17 2.74 12.61 -4.74
N PRO A 18 3.49 13.72 -4.82
CA PRO A 18 4.40 13.94 -5.94
C PRO A 18 5.49 12.86 -6.05
N LYS A 19 5.98 12.38 -4.91
CA LYS A 19 6.98 11.30 -4.87
C LYS A 19 6.38 9.99 -5.37
N LEU A 20 5.18 9.69 -4.94
CA LEU A 20 4.46 8.48 -5.35
C LEU A 20 4.14 8.51 -6.84
N GLU A 21 3.74 9.66 -7.39
CA GLU A 21 3.48 9.82 -8.82
C GLU A 21 4.67 9.43 -9.69
N THR A 22 5.88 9.74 -9.25
CA THR A 22 7.09 9.44 -10.03
C THR A 22 7.34 7.94 -10.19
N CYS A 23 6.71 7.12 -9.36
CA CYS A 23 6.89 5.66 -9.39
C CYS A 23 6.03 4.98 -10.45
N PHE A 24 4.99 5.66 -10.94
CA PHE A 24 4.18 5.16 -12.05
C PHE A 24 4.77 5.59 -13.38
N ASN A 25 4.89 4.66 -14.32
CA ASN A 25 5.47 4.92 -15.63
C ASN A 25 4.43 5.28 -16.70
N THR A 26 3.16 5.36 -16.33
CA THR A 26 2.06 5.64 -17.24
C THR A 26 0.93 6.34 -16.50
N ARG A 27 -0.06 6.80 -17.26
CA ARG A 27 -1.25 7.41 -16.67
C ARG A 27 -2.00 6.37 -15.84
N THR A 28 -2.25 6.70 -14.58
CA THR A 28 -2.77 5.78 -13.58
C THR A 28 -4.24 6.04 -13.32
N PRO A 29 -5.09 4.99 -13.27
CA PRO A 29 -6.48 5.15 -12.82
C PRO A 29 -6.52 5.77 -11.42
N GLN A 30 -7.50 6.64 -11.18
CA GLN A 30 -7.59 7.37 -9.91
C GLN A 30 -7.69 6.44 -8.71
N SER A 31 -8.47 5.35 -8.81
CA SER A 31 -8.60 4.40 -7.70
C SER A 31 -7.29 3.70 -7.35
N VAL A 32 -6.46 3.43 -8.33
CA VAL A 32 -5.12 2.85 -8.12
C VAL A 32 -4.25 3.85 -7.37
N PHE A 33 -4.22 5.10 -7.81
CA PHE A 33 -3.44 6.15 -7.14
C PHE A 33 -3.92 6.38 -5.72
N ASP A 34 -5.23 6.41 -5.50
CA ASP A 34 -5.81 6.59 -4.16
C ASP A 34 -5.40 5.46 -3.22
N MET A 35 -5.45 4.21 -3.69
CA MET A 35 -5.09 3.07 -2.84
C MET A 35 -3.59 2.90 -2.68
N ALA A 36 -2.81 3.28 -3.68
CA ALA A 36 -1.36 3.40 -3.51
C ALA A 36 -1.01 4.45 -2.44
N SER A 37 -1.74 5.56 -2.42
CA SER A 37 -1.58 6.60 -1.39
C SER A 37 -1.94 6.09 0.00
N SER A 38 -3.02 5.32 0.12
CA SER A 38 -3.43 4.67 1.38
C SER A 38 -2.33 3.72 1.89
N HIS A 39 -1.78 2.90 1.02
CA HIS A 39 -0.69 1.99 1.34
C HIS A 39 0.57 2.77 1.76
N ALA A 40 0.92 3.81 1.01
CA ALA A 40 2.08 4.65 1.30
C ALA A 40 1.94 5.41 2.62
N TRP A 41 0.73 5.77 3.01
CA TRP A 41 0.46 6.38 4.31
C TRP A 41 0.88 5.45 5.46
N ASN A 42 0.68 4.15 5.32
CA ASN A 42 1.05 3.17 6.35
C ASN A 42 2.53 2.75 6.30
N PHE A 43 3.10 2.63 5.11
CA PHE A 43 4.43 2.02 4.92
C PHE A 43 5.48 2.97 4.34
N GLY A 44 5.09 4.17 3.95
CA GLY A 44 5.95 5.13 3.27
C GLY A 44 5.92 4.95 1.74
N TRP A 45 6.11 6.06 1.02
CA TRP A 45 6.05 6.05 -0.45
C TRP A 45 7.13 5.16 -1.08
N PHE A 46 8.30 5.09 -0.45
CA PHE A 46 9.42 4.29 -0.97
C PHE A 46 9.08 2.79 -0.97
N ALA A 47 8.47 2.30 0.11
CA ALA A 47 8.04 0.92 0.21
C ALA A 47 6.95 0.59 -0.82
N THR A 48 5.99 1.49 -0.99
CA THR A 48 4.92 1.34 -1.99
C THR A 48 5.50 1.30 -3.40
N CYS A 49 6.45 2.18 -3.71
CA CYS A 49 7.12 2.22 -5.02
C CYS A 49 7.89 0.94 -5.33
N GLY A 50 8.45 0.28 -4.32
CA GLY A 50 9.18 -0.98 -4.48
C GLY A 50 8.31 -2.23 -4.39
N SER A 51 6.99 -2.08 -4.23
CA SER A 51 6.10 -3.21 -4.00
C SER A 51 5.81 -4.03 -5.27
N GLN A 52 5.37 -5.27 -5.07
CA GLN A 52 4.91 -6.12 -6.16
C GLN A 52 3.64 -5.55 -6.83
N ALA A 53 2.81 -4.84 -6.06
CA ALA A 53 1.67 -4.13 -6.62
C ALA A 53 2.12 -3.10 -7.66
N MET A 54 3.12 -2.29 -7.35
CA MET A 54 3.64 -1.28 -8.28
C MET A 54 4.19 -1.91 -9.56
N LYS A 55 4.87 -3.05 -9.46
CA LYS A 55 5.36 -3.76 -10.64
C LYS A 55 4.24 -4.17 -11.58
N ALA A 56 3.14 -4.68 -11.02
CA ALA A 56 1.97 -5.07 -11.82
C ALA A 56 1.30 -3.86 -12.46
N TRP A 57 1.13 -2.78 -11.71
CA TRP A 57 0.56 -1.55 -12.24
C TRP A 57 1.40 -0.99 -13.38
N ASN A 58 2.71 -0.97 -13.23
CA ASN A 58 3.61 -0.47 -14.27
C ASN A 58 3.71 -1.39 -15.50
N ALA A 59 3.28 -2.63 -15.36
CA ALA A 59 3.11 -3.56 -16.47
C ALA A 59 1.73 -3.44 -17.15
N GLY A 60 0.88 -2.54 -16.67
CA GLY A 60 -0.47 -2.33 -17.19
C GLY A 60 -1.51 -3.29 -16.62
N ASN A 61 -1.14 -4.10 -15.64
CA ASN A 61 -2.05 -5.07 -15.04
C ASN A 61 -2.64 -4.50 -13.74
N TRP A 62 -3.68 -3.68 -13.91
CA TRP A 62 -4.27 -2.91 -12.81
C TRP A 62 -4.90 -3.80 -11.75
N VAL A 63 -5.69 -4.79 -12.16
CA VAL A 63 -6.37 -5.71 -11.23
C VAL A 63 -5.35 -6.50 -10.41
N LEU A 64 -4.31 -7.02 -11.05
CA LEU A 64 -3.27 -7.78 -10.35
C LEU A 64 -2.53 -6.92 -9.33
N GLY A 65 -2.22 -5.68 -9.68
CA GLY A 65 -1.59 -4.75 -8.74
C GLY A 65 -2.48 -4.45 -7.55
N CYS A 66 -3.78 -4.24 -7.79
CA CYS A 66 -4.75 -4.05 -6.70
C CYS A 66 -4.77 -5.28 -5.77
N ARG A 67 -4.78 -6.49 -6.34
CA ARG A 67 -4.76 -7.73 -5.56
C ARG A 67 -3.49 -7.86 -4.72
N ARG A 68 -2.36 -7.46 -5.27
CA ARG A 68 -1.05 -7.53 -4.59
C ARG A 68 -0.91 -6.56 -3.43
N LEU A 69 -1.85 -5.64 -3.24
CA LEU A 69 -1.93 -4.85 -1.99
C LEU A 69 -2.29 -5.71 -0.79
N ALA A 70 -3.05 -6.78 -1.01
CA ALA A 70 -3.58 -7.63 0.06
C ALA A 70 -2.97 -9.02 0.09
N TYR A 71 -2.62 -9.58 -1.07
CA TYR A 71 -2.19 -10.98 -1.20
C TYR A 71 -0.97 -11.13 -2.10
N SER A 72 -0.12 -12.09 -1.74
CA SER A 72 0.92 -12.59 -2.65
C SER A 72 0.26 -13.37 -3.79
N ASP A 73 1.04 -13.71 -4.81
CA ASP A 73 0.54 -14.51 -5.93
C ASP A 73 0.08 -15.91 -5.47
N GLY A 74 0.66 -16.41 -4.37
CA GLY A 74 0.23 -17.66 -3.74
C GLY A 74 -1.00 -17.56 -2.85
N GLY A 75 -1.59 -16.36 -2.71
CA GLY A 75 -2.80 -16.15 -1.92
C GLY A 75 -2.58 -15.89 -0.44
N ASN A 76 -1.34 -15.70 -0.01
CA ASN A 76 -1.02 -15.39 1.39
C ASN A 76 -1.16 -13.89 1.65
N PRO A 77 -1.61 -13.48 2.86
CA PRO A 77 -1.67 -12.05 3.21
C PRO A 77 -0.29 -11.40 3.13
N VAL A 78 -0.24 -10.19 2.60
CA VAL A 78 0.97 -9.36 2.56
C VAL A 78 0.68 -8.00 3.22
N TRP A 79 1.73 -7.30 3.63
CA TRP A 79 1.61 -5.97 4.26
C TRP A 79 0.70 -5.99 5.49
N SER A 80 0.64 -7.14 6.17
CA SER A 80 -0.25 -7.43 7.29
C SER A 80 0.50 -7.89 8.52
N TYR A 81 1.80 -7.64 8.59
CA TYR A 81 2.69 -8.12 9.64
C TYR A 81 3.45 -6.96 10.27
N VAL A 82 3.77 -7.11 11.54
CA VAL A 82 4.65 -6.18 12.27
C VAL A 82 5.82 -6.96 12.87
N SER A 83 6.95 -6.28 13.03
CA SER A 83 8.10 -6.86 13.73
C SER A 83 7.80 -6.94 15.23
N THR A 84 8.13 -8.09 15.86
CA THR A 84 7.98 -8.25 17.31
C THR A 84 9.18 -7.71 18.09
N GLY A 85 10.25 -7.33 17.42
CA GLY A 85 11.51 -6.96 18.04
C GLY A 85 12.40 -8.18 18.36
N ARG A 86 11.93 -9.40 18.13
CA ARG A 86 12.69 -10.63 18.35
C ARG A 86 13.35 -11.10 17.04
N VAL A 87 14.45 -11.80 17.19
CA VAL A 87 15.15 -12.43 16.06
C VAL A 87 15.16 -13.95 16.31
N ILE A 88 14.70 -14.71 15.30
CA ILE A 88 14.65 -16.17 15.34
C ILE A 88 15.40 -16.70 14.11
N ASP A 89 16.40 -17.56 14.36
CA ASP A 89 17.25 -18.14 13.31
C ASP A 89 17.86 -17.09 12.39
N GLY A 90 18.32 -15.98 12.97
CA GLY A 90 18.96 -14.87 12.25
C GLY A 90 18.01 -13.98 11.46
N LYS A 91 16.69 -14.19 11.57
CA LYS A 91 15.66 -13.41 10.86
C LYS A 91 14.75 -12.69 11.86
N PRO A 92 14.30 -11.46 11.55
CA PRO A 92 13.30 -10.79 12.38
C PRO A 92 12.01 -11.59 12.43
N GLU A 93 11.51 -11.80 13.65
CA GLU A 93 10.19 -12.40 13.85
C GLU A 93 9.12 -11.38 13.48
N LYS A 94 8.13 -11.82 12.71
CA LYS A 94 6.98 -10.99 12.33
C LYS A 94 5.69 -11.61 12.83
N LYS A 95 4.78 -10.74 13.27
CA LYS A 95 3.47 -11.13 13.77
C LYS A 95 2.40 -10.63 12.82
N PHE A 96 1.46 -11.52 12.45
CA PHE A 96 0.28 -11.18 11.68
C PHE A 96 -0.65 -10.28 12.52
N VAL A 97 -1.18 -9.23 11.88
CA VAL A 97 -2.11 -8.28 12.50
C VAL A 97 -3.39 -8.22 11.68
N ARG A 98 -4.49 -8.68 12.28
CA ARG A 98 -5.80 -8.75 11.61
C ARG A 98 -6.25 -7.38 11.09
N GLY A 99 -6.06 -6.31 11.87
CA GLY A 99 -6.43 -4.96 11.46
C GLY A 99 -5.70 -4.49 10.20
N LEU A 100 -4.42 -4.83 10.07
CA LEU A 100 -3.64 -4.52 8.87
C LEU A 100 -4.16 -5.32 7.67
N ALA A 101 -4.46 -6.60 7.86
CA ALA A 101 -5.02 -7.45 6.81
C ALA A 101 -6.38 -6.91 6.33
N ASN A 102 -7.24 -6.50 7.24
CA ASN A 102 -8.54 -5.93 6.91
C ASN A 102 -8.38 -4.65 6.09
N ARG A 103 -7.42 -3.80 6.45
CA ARG A 103 -7.13 -2.58 5.70
C ARG A 103 -6.64 -2.90 4.29
N ARG A 104 -5.76 -3.88 4.13
CA ARG A 104 -5.26 -4.30 2.81
C ARG A 104 -6.39 -4.85 1.94
N GLN A 105 -7.30 -5.61 2.51
CA GLN A 105 -8.46 -6.13 1.80
C GLN A 105 -9.40 -4.99 1.37
N ALA A 106 -9.60 -3.99 2.21
CA ALA A 106 -10.39 -2.81 1.86
C ALA A 106 -9.73 -2.02 0.72
N GLU A 107 -8.42 -1.85 0.76
CA GLU A 107 -7.66 -1.21 -0.33
C GLU A 107 -7.82 -1.95 -1.64
N PHE A 108 -7.71 -3.27 -1.61
CA PHE A 108 -7.91 -4.12 -2.79
C PHE A 108 -9.30 -3.90 -3.39
N LYS A 109 -10.34 -3.98 -2.57
CA LYS A 109 -11.73 -3.79 -3.02
C LYS A 109 -11.95 -2.42 -3.66
N GLU A 110 -11.54 -1.36 -3.00
CA GLU A 110 -11.70 0.00 -3.51
C GLU A 110 -10.87 0.24 -4.78
N CYS A 111 -9.68 -0.33 -4.85
CA CYS A 111 -8.80 -0.25 -5.99
C CYS A 111 -9.47 -0.84 -7.24
N VAL A 112 -10.01 -2.05 -7.13
CA VAL A 112 -10.68 -2.73 -8.26
C VAL A 112 -12.01 -2.06 -8.61
N LYS A 113 -12.79 -1.67 -7.59
CA LYS A 113 -14.11 -1.05 -7.79
C LYS A 113 -14.05 0.20 -8.66
N GLY A 114 -12.99 0.99 -8.53
CA GLY A 114 -12.83 2.23 -9.28
C GLY A 114 -12.18 2.06 -10.67
N LEU A 115 -11.88 0.84 -11.08
CA LEU A 115 -11.30 0.59 -12.40
C LEU A 115 -12.38 0.72 -13.49
N PRO A 116 -12.01 1.26 -14.68
CA PRO A 116 -12.93 1.37 -15.79
C PRO A 116 -13.33 0.03 -16.39
#